data_f15123cf557be3c839c4d969f2ed16a4
#
_entry.id   f15123cf557be3c839c4d969f2ed16a4
#
_cell.length_a   1.000
_cell.length_b   1.000
_cell.length_c   1.000
_cell.angle_alpha   90.00
_cell.angle_beta   90.00
_cell.angle_gamma   90.00
#
_symmetry.space_group_name_H-M   'P 1'
#
loop_
_entity.id
_entity.type
_entity.pdbx_description
1 polymer ?
#
loop_
_entity_poly.entity_id
_entity_poly.type
_entity_poly.pdbx_seq_one_letter_code
_entity_poly.pdbx_strand_id
1 'polypeptide(L)'
;MVGIGTWSCRVDTMFFSGSGTVKVFDDNGKYGFNLDIPGVKVPDIEIKEVIENGNKVHAVLTSSVMPNKDFEIEAEFEENTFTGYIKVPILGKVKLKDGKRIA
;
A
#
# COMPACT_ATOMS: atom_id res chain seq x y z
N MET A 1 -14.89 1.85 -6.17
CA MET A 1 -13.51 1.61 -5.73
C MET A 1 -13.49 0.72 -4.52
N VAL A 2 -12.46 -0.09 -4.40
CA VAL A 2 -12.31 -1.07 -3.31
C VAL A 2 -11.33 -0.53 -2.28
N GLY A 3 -11.61 -0.75 -0.99
CA GLY A 3 -10.67 -0.44 0.08
C GLY A 3 -10.52 1.03 0.43
N ILE A 4 -11.47 1.86 0.05
CA ILE A 4 -11.43 3.28 0.42
C ILE A 4 -11.50 3.41 1.93
N GLY A 5 -10.55 4.14 2.51
CA GLY A 5 -10.46 4.37 3.94
C GLY A 5 -9.04 4.45 4.42
N THR A 6 -8.87 4.52 5.73
CA THR A 6 -7.56 4.49 6.37
C THR A 6 -7.42 3.19 7.14
N TRP A 7 -6.29 2.54 6.94
CA TRP A 7 -6.02 1.21 7.46
C TRP A 7 -4.74 1.22 8.25
N SER A 8 -4.72 0.53 9.38
CA SER A 8 -3.48 0.27 10.11
C SER A 8 -2.95 -1.11 9.74
N CYS A 9 -1.64 -1.26 9.80
CA CYS A 9 -1.00 -2.55 9.57
C CYS A 9 0.28 -2.64 10.39
N ARG A 10 0.83 -3.84 10.45
CA ARG A 10 2.09 -4.09 11.11
C ARG A 10 3.09 -4.59 10.08
N VAL A 11 4.28 -4.05 10.14
CA VAL A 11 5.41 -4.45 9.29
C VAL A 11 6.48 -5.03 10.19
N ASP A 12 7.01 -6.18 9.79
CA ASP A 12 7.99 -6.90 10.59
C ASP A 12 9.01 -7.51 9.63
N THR A 13 10.14 -6.83 9.50
CA THR A 13 11.21 -7.26 8.59
C THR A 13 12.51 -7.42 9.35
N MET A 14 13.53 -7.92 8.67
CA MET A 14 14.86 -8.09 9.23
C MET A 14 15.46 -6.77 9.73
N PHE A 15 15.11 -5.65 9.10
CA PHE A 15 15.75 -4.36 9.37
C PHE A 15 14.89 -3.41 10.21
N PHE A 16 13.59 -3.63 10.26
CA PHE A 16 12.69 -2.76 11.02
C PHE A 16 11.38 -3.45 11.31
N SER A 17 10.74 -3.03 12.39
CA SER A 17 9.39 -3.47 12.74
C SER A 17 8.62 -2.29 13.32
N GLY A 18 7.32 -2.34 13.20
CA GLY A 18 6.45 -1.30 13.73
C GLY A 18 5.11 -1.28 13.05
N SER A 19 4.29 -0.31 13.44
CA SER A 19 2.97 -0.10 12.87
C SER A 19 3.03 0.96 11.78
N GLY A 20 2.26 0.74 10.72
CA GLY A 20 2.13 1.69 9.63
C GLY A 20 0.67 1.96 9.31
N THR A 21 0.44 2.93 8.45
CA THR A 21 -0.89 3.24 7.94
C THR A 21 -0.88 3.25 6.42
N VAL A 22 -2.01 2.82 5.86
CA VAL A 22 -2.27 2.89 4.43
C VAL A 22 -3.59 3.63 4.26
N LYS A 23 -3.58 4.71 3.52
CA LYS A 23 -4.80 5.44 3.20
C LYS A 23 -5.11 5.26 1.73
N VAL A 24 -6.31 4.78 1.44
CA VAL A 24 -6.82 4.64 0.07
C VAL A 24 -7.96 5.63 -0.08
N PHE A 25 -7.88 6.49 -1.07
CA PHE A 25 -8.87 7.54 -1.25
C PHE A 25 -9.23 7.72 -2.72
N ASP A 26 -10.36 8.36 -2.94
CA ASP A 26 -10.84 8.73 -4.27
C ASP A 26 -10.26 10.08 -4.66
N ASP A 27 -9.41 10.09 -5.67
CA ASP A 27 -8.79 11.29 -6.21
C ASP A 27 -9.43 11.63 -7.56
N ASN A 28 -10.60 12.28 -7.51
CA ASN A 28 -11.36 12.68 -8.70
C ASN A 28 -11.69 11.50 -9.62
N GLY A 29 -12.13 10.39 -9.03
CA GLY A 29 -12.48 9.19 -9.77
C GLY A 29 -11.34 8.22 -9.99
N LYS A 30 -10.16 8.53 -9.49
CA LYS A 30 -8.98 7.67 -9.56
C LYS A 30 -8.53 7.29 -8.16
N TYR A 31 -7.86 6.15 -8.05
CA TYR A 31 -7.26 5.74 -6.78
C TYR A 31 -6.15 6.69 -6.38
N GLY A 32 -6.13 7.06 -5.09
CA GLY A 32 -4.99 7.70 -4.45
C GLY A 32 -4.52 6.86 -3.27
N PHE A 33 -3.23 6.85 -3.03
CA PHE A 33 -2.63 6.10 -1.93
C PHE A 33 -1.69 6.99 -1.13
N ASN A 34 -1.80 6.94 0.20
CA ASN A 34 -0.80 7.49 1.11
C ASN A 34 -0.28 6.33 1.96
N LEU A 35 1.03 6.16 1.98
CA LEU A 35 1.69 5.09 2.72
C LEU A 35 2.58 5.69 3.79
N ASP A 36 2.35 5.29 5.02
CA ASP A 36 3.18 5.65 6.16
C ASP A 36 3.61 4.37 6.85
N ILE A 37 4.66 3.76 6.33
CA ILE A 37 5.14 2.45 6.75
C ILE A 37 6.57 2.60 7.25
N PRO A 38 6.88 2.10 8.45
CA PRO A 38 8.23 2.21 9.01
C PRO A 38 9.28 1.63 8.07
N GLY A 39 10.34 2.40 7.85
CA GLY A 39 11.44 2.00 6.96
C GLY A 39 11.13 2.06 5.47
N VAL A 40 9.91 2.40 5.10
CA VAL A 40 9.51 2.53 3.71
C VAL A 40 8.98 3.94 3.49
N LYS A 41 9.74 4.76 2.77
CA LYS A 41 9.30 6.10 2.39
C LYS A 41 8.89 6.10 0.93
N VAL A 42 7.66 6.50 0.67
CA VAL A 42 7.13 6.54 -0.69
C VAL A 42 6.49 7.92 -0.93
N PRO A 43 7.31 8.97 -1.02
CA PRO A 43 6.81 10.30 -1.32
C PRO A 43 6.47 10.44 -2.81
N ASP A 44 5.64 11.43 -3.13
CA ASP A 44 5.33 11.78 -4.52
C ASP A 44 4.88 10.57 -5.34
N ILE A 45 3.87 9.87 -4.83
CA ILE A 45 3.35 8.67 -5.48
C ILE A 45 2.70 9.02 -6.81
N GLU A 46 3.13 8.37 -7.86
CA GLU A 46 2.49 8.41 -9.17
C GLU A 46 2.01 7.01 -9.51
N ILE A 47 0.71 6.87 -9.69
CA ILE A 47 0.09 5.56 -9.96
C ILE A 47 0.14 5.29 -11.46
N LYS A 48 0.77 4.19 -11.83
CA LYS A 48 0.88 3.76 -13.24
C LYS A 48 -0.27 2.87 -13.66
N GLU A 49 -0.71 1.98 -12.78
CA GLU A 49 -1.73 0.99 -13.11
C GLU A 49 -2.44 0.55 -11.83
N VAL A 50 -3.75 0.36 -11.93
CA VAL A 50 -4.55 -0.25 -10.88
C VAL A 50 -5.48 -1.26 -11.50
N ILE A 51 -5.46 -2.48 -10.97
CA ILE A 51 -6.35 -3.55 -11.38
C ILE A 51 -7.19 -3.97 -10.19
N GLU A 52 -8.51 -3.90 -10.34
CA GLU A 52 -9.46 -4.39 -9.35
C GLU A 52 -9.97 -5.76 -9.76
N ASN A 53 -10.08 -6.67 -8.82
CA ASN A 53 -10.65 -7.98 -9.02
C ASN A 53 -11.44 -8.37 -7.76
N GLY A 54 -12.74 -8.09 -7.77
CA GLY A 54 -13.56 -8.28 -6.57
C GLY A 54 -13.09 -7.37 -5.46
N ASN A 55 -12.67 -7.95 -4.34
CA ASN A 55 -12.12 -7.21 -3.20
C ASN A 55 -10.59 -7.09 -3.22
N LYS A 56 -9.97 -7.48 -4.32
CA LYS A 56 -8.51 -7.39 -4.48
C LYS A 56 -8.13 -6.20 -5.33
N VAL A 57 -7.05 -5.55 -4.95
CA VAL A 57 -6.48 -4.43 -5.69
C VAL A 57 -5.00 -4.70 -5.91
N HIS A 58 -4.58 -4.60 -7.16
CA HIS A 58 -3.18 -4.66 -7.53
C HIS A 58 -2.82 -3.31 -8.14
N ALA A 59 -1.82 -2.63 -7.60
CA ALA A 59 -1.40 -1.33 -8.07
C ALA A 59 0.08 -1.30 -8.35
N VAL A 60 0.46 -0.62 -9.42
CA VAL A 60 1.85 -0.34 -9.75
C VAL A 60 2.04 1.16 -9.66
N LEU A 61 3.02 1.59 -8.93
CA LEU A 61 3.28 3.01 -8.73
C LEU A 61 4.76 3.32 -8.72
N THR A 62 5.07 4.59 -8.88
CA THR A 62 6.44 5.10 -8.81
C THR A 62 6.52 6.18 -7.74
N SER A 63 7.71 6.46 -7.29
CA SER A 63 7.97 7.50 -6.30
C SER A 63 9.28 8.22 -6.65
N SER A 64 9.36 9.49 -6.28
CA SER A 64 10.57 10.30 -6.49
C SER A 64 11.78 9.76 -5.72
N VAL A 65 11.55 8.96 -4.68
CA VAL A 65 12.63 8.38 -3.88
C VAL A 65 13.44 7.33 -4.66
N MET A 66 12.79 6.67 -5.61
CA MET A 66 13.42 5.68 -6.49
C MET A 66 12.90 5.86 -7.90
N PRO A 67 13.41 6.88 -8.64
CA PRO A 67 12.95 7.11 -10.02
C PRO A 67 13.26 5.93 -10.92
N ASN A 68 12.37 5.65 -11.85
CA ASN A 68 12.46 4.55 -12.81
C ASN A 68 12.39 3.15 -12.18
N LYS A 69 11.90 3.06 -10.94
CA LYS A 69 11.64 1.79 -10.25
C LYS A 69 10.17 1.70 -9.90
N ASP A 70 9.61 0.52 -10.07
CA ASP A 70 8.20 0.30 -9.76
C ASP A 70 8.04 -0.30 -8.37
N PHE A 71 7.08 0.27 -7.63
CA PHE A 71 6.55 -0.34 -6.41
C PHE A 71 5.27 -1.06 -6.81
N GLU A 72 5.03 -2.22 -6.22
CA GLU A 72 3.80 -2.95 -6.43
C GLU A 72 3.09 -3.15 -5.10
N ILE A 73 1.80 -2.85 -5.09
CA ILE A 73 0.95 -3.08 -3.92
C ILE A 73 -0.07 -4.12 -4.32
N GLU A 74 -0.26 -5.11 -3.46
CA GLU A 74 -1.34 -6.07 -3.62
C GLU A 74 -2.07 -6.18 -2.29
N ALA A 75 -3.38 -6.01 -2.33
CA ALA A 75 -4.18 -6.03 -1.12
C ALA A 75 -5.53 -6.67 -1.38
N GLU A 76 -6.01 -7.42 -0.40
CA GLU A 76 -7.34 -7.99 -0.38
C GLU A 76 -8.08 -7.41 0.81
N PHE A 77 -9.18 -6.73 0.54
CA PHE A 77 -9.92 -6.00 1.56
C PHE A 77 -11.18 -6.77 1.97
N GLU A 78 -11.36 -6.91 3.26
CA GLU A 78 -12.62 -7.32 3.87
C GLU A 78 -13.31 -6.08 4.43
N GLU A 79 -14.39 -6.25 5.16
CA GLU A 79 -15.13 -5.10 5.70
C GLU A 79 -14.27 -4.21 6.60
N ASN A 80 -13.56 -4.81 7.54
CA ASN A 80 -12.77 -4.08 8.53
C ASN A 80 -11.31 -4.52 8.61
N THR A 81 -10.89 -5.43 7.75
CA THR A 81 -9.53 -5.97 7.72
C THR A 81 -9.00 -6.02 6.30
N PHE A 82 -7.69 -6.10 6.17
CA PHE A 82 -7.09 -6.39 4.87
C PHE A 82 -5.83 -7.23 5.06
N THR A 83 -5.45 -7.92 3.99
CA THR A 83 -4.17 -8.60 3.88
C THR A 83 -3.48 -8.13 2.61
N GLY A 84 -2.17 -8.13 2.61
CA GLY A 84 -1.46 -7.73 1.41
C GLY A 84 0.02 -7.56 1.63
N TYR A 85 0.65 -7.02 0.61
CA TYR A 85 2.08 -6.73 0.67
C TYR A 85 2.39 -5.54 -0.25
N ILE A 86 3.55 -4.92 0.01
CA ILE A 86 4.15 -3.95 -0.90
C ILE A 86 5.50 -4.51 -1.35
N LYS A 87 5.73 -4.52 -2.65
CA LYS A 87 7.00 -4.93 -3.21
C LYS A 87 7.83 -3.69 -3.47
N VAL A 88 8.88 -3.54 -2.68
CA VAL A 88 9.74 -2.36 -2.72
C VAL A 88 10.97 -2.68 -3.56
N PRO A 89 11.34 -1.81 -4.52
CA PRO A 89 12.55 -2.02 -5.30
C PRO A 89 13.77 -2.22 -4.38
N ILE A 90 14.58 -3.22 -4.68
CA ILE A 90 15.80 -3.57 -3.93
C ILE A 90 15.50 -4.31 -2.62
N LEU A 91 14.54 -3.84 -1.81
CA LEU A 91 14.19 -4.47 -0.54
C LEU A 91 13.36 -5.74 -0.69
N GLY A 92 12.57 -5.82 -1.76
CA GLY A 92 11.72 -6.98 -1.99
C GLY A 92 10.33 -6.83 -1.36
N LYS A 93 9.71 -7.97 -1.06
CA LYS A 93 8.33 -8.03 -0.58
C LYS A 93 8.25 -7.73 0.91
N VAL A 94 7.45 -6.75 1.28
CA VAL A 94 7.15 -6.40 2.66
C VAL A 94 5.70 -6.74 2.94
N LYS A 95 5.44 -7.69 3.82
CA LYS A 95 4.08 -8.10 4.19
C LYS A 95 3.45 -7.07 5.11
N LEU A 96 2.20 -6.75 4.84
CA LEU A 96 1.39 -5.86 5.66
C LEU A 96 0.50 -6.75 6.53
N LYS A 97 0.87 -6.89 7.80
CA LYS A 97 0.21 -7.81 8.74
C LYS A 97 -0.82 -7.08 9.58
N ASP A 98 -1.78 -7.84 10.10
CA ASP A 98 -2.80 -7.32 11.04
C ASP A 98 -3.52 -6.09 10.50
N GLY A 99 -3.85 -6.11 9.22
CA GLY A 99 -4.53 -4.99 8.58
C GLY A 99 -5.91 -4.75 9.15
N LYS A 100 -6.16 -3.52 9.62
CA LYS A 100 -7.45 -3.13 10.21
C LYS A 100 -7.86 -1.75 9.73
N ARG A 101 -9.15 -1.58 9.50
CA ARG A 101 -9.70 -0.26 9.20
C ARG A 101 -9.70 0.59 10.47
N ILE A 102 -9.20 1.81 10.35
CA ILE A 102 -9.23 2.78 11.46
C ILE A 102 -10.02 4.03 11.12
N ALA A 103 -10.33 4.25 9.85
CA ALA A 103 -11.20 5.35 9.45
C ALA A 103 -11.81 5.10 8.01
#